data_bc9fa4352a1932953d03c421caae5734
#
_entry.id   bc9fa4352a1932953d03c421caae5734
#
_cell.length_a   1.000
_cell.length_b   1.000
_cell.length_c   1.000
_cell.angle_alpha   90.00
_cell.angle_beta   90.00
_cell.angle_gamma   90.00
#
_symmetry.space_group_name_H-M   'P 1'
#
loop_
_entity.id
_entity.type
_entity.pdbx_description
1 polymer ?
#
loop_
_entity_poly.entity_id
_entity_poly.type
_entity_poly.pdbx_seq_one_letter_code
_entity_poly.pdbx_strand_id
1 'polypeptide(L)'
;MTSRDLLTLRIELMEAQPLIWRRIQIPADLDLAAAGDIIQIAMGWDNSHLQSFHSADPTQGWGKPQTGTSWYDQLALDEELEGQPQEGTTLGQALAVNPGTLFYVYDFGDNWTHRLTLESSTPCPDEQCAARVLEGEMRAPVEDSGGLSLVRQAGGVQRRAAHRGAAGNHRLAALALRR
;
A
#
# COMPACT_ATOMS: atom_id res chain seq x y z
N MET A 1 -29.19 1.56 -0.55
CA MET A 1 -27.96 1.99 0.12
C MET A 1 -27.00 0.83 -0.01
N THR A 2 -25.99 0.92 -0.86
CA THR A 2 -24.92 -0.08 -0.96
C THR A 2 -24.12 -0.01 0.31
N SER A 3 -24.08 -1.11 1.08
CA SER A 3 -23.25 -1.19 2.27
C SER A 3 -21.79 -1.07 1.80
N ARG A 4 -21.10 -0.08 2.35
CA ARG A 4 -19.67 0.10 2.15
C ARG A 4 -18.94 -1.00 2.93
N ASP A 5 -18.00 -1.68 2.33
CA ASP A 5 -17.19 -2.69 3.00
C ASP A 5 -15.91 -2.09 3.58
N LEU A 6 -15.53 -2.52 4.77
CA LEU A 6 -14.25 -2.23 5.40
C LEU A 6 -13.36 -3.47 5.26
N LEU A 7 -12.28 -3.33 4.53
CA LEU A 7 -11.30 -4.37 4.28
C LEU A 7 -10.25 -4.38 5.38
N THR A 8 -9.90 -5.56 5.87
CA THR A 8 -8.69 -5.74 6.68
C THR A 8 -7.59 -6.30 5.79
N LEU A 9 -6.53 -5.53 5.62
CA LEU A 9 -5.39 -5.87 4.79
C LEU A 9 -4.14 -6.06 5.65
N ARG A 10 -3.37 -7.09 5.32
CA ARG A 10 -1.99 -7.25 5.74
C ARG A 10 -1.07 -6.75 4.62
N ILE A 11 -0.22 -5.80 4.94
CA ILE A 11 0.76 -5.18 4.04
C ILE A 11 2.14 -5.62 4.50
N GLU A 12 2.90 -6.27 3.62
CA GLU A 12 4.24 -6.76 3.91
C GLU A 12 5.24 -6.15 2.92
N LEU A 13 6.28 -5.47 3.44
CA LEU A 13 7.40 -5.06 2.59
C LEU A 13 8.17 -6.31 2.17
N MET A 14 8.12 -6.62 0.87
CA MET A 14 8.73 -7.83 0.31
C MET A 14 10.24 -7.83 0.52
N GLU A 15 10.81 -9.02 0.71
CA GLU A 15 12.24 -9.24 0.93
C GLU A 15 12.84 -8.57 2.18
N ALA A 16 12.08 -7.82 2.98
CA ALA A 16 12.59 -7.23 4.21
C ALA A 16 12.91 -8.29 5.27
N GLN A 17 14.08 -8.20 5.88
CA GLN A 17 14.51 -9.06 6.99
C GLN A 17 15.13 -8.20 8.08
N PRO A 18 14.55 -8.19 9.30
CA PRO A 18 13.29 -8.83 9.69
C PRO A 18 12.08 -8.31 8.91
N LEU A 19 10.98 -9.07 8.89
CA LEU A 19 9.77 -8.71 8.17
C LEU A 19 9.20 -7.39 8.68
N ILE A 20 8.92 -6.47 7.77
CA ILE A 20 8.26 -5.20 8.03
C ILE A 20 6.83 -5.31 7.53
N TRP A 21 5.86 -5.11 8.41
CA TRP A 21 4.47 -5.28 8.02
C TRP A 21 3.52 -4.36 8.80
N ARG A 22 2.34 -4.15 8.22
CA ARG A 22 1.21 -3.45 8.84
C ARG A 22 -0.06 -4.23 8.59
N ARG A 23 -0.98 -4.22 9.57
CA ARG A 23 -2.37 -4.62 9.39
C ARG A 23 -3.21 -3.37 9.49
N ILE A 24 -3.96 -3.08 8.43
CA ILE A 24 -4.81 -1.89 8.38
C ILE A 24 -6.25 -2.27 8.09
N GLN A 25 -7.16 -1.42 8.52
CA GLN A 25 -8.52 -1.39 8.00
C GLN A 25 -8.67 -0.20 7.06
N ILE A 26 -9.35 -0.41 5.92
CA ILE A 26 -9.48 0.58 4.87
C ILE A 26 -10.79 0.36 4.10
N PRO A 27 -11.57 1.41 3.77
CA PRO A 27 -12.78 1.27 2.95
C PRO A 27 -12.49 0.71 1.56
N ALA A 28 -13.33 -0.24 1.10
CA ALA A 28 -13.18 -0.89 -0.20
C ALA A 28 -13.43 0.05 -1.37
N ASP A 29 -14.21 1.10 -1.18
CA ASP A 29 -14.64 2.06 -2.19
C ASP A 29 -13.68 3.25 -2.38
N LEU A 30 -12.58 3.32 -1.64
CA LEU A 30 -11.52 4.28 -1.92
C LEU A 30 -10.84 3.95 -3.25
N ASP A 31 -10.54 4.98 -4.04
CA ASP A 31 -9.69 4.81 -5.22
C ASP A 31 -8.26 4.41 -4.84
N LEU A 32 -7.52 3.86 -5.81
CA LEU A 32 -6.17 3.37 -5.55
C LEU A 32 -5.20 4.50 -5.16
N ALA A 33 -5.39 5.72 -5.66
CA ALA A 33 -4.55 6.86 -5.28
C ALA A 33 -4.69 7.15 -3.78
N ALA A 34 -5.94 7.26 -3.28
CA ALA A 34 -6.20 7.46 -1.85
C ALA A 34 -5.75 6.24 -1.00
N ALA A 35 -5.88 5.02 -1.53
CA ALA A 35 -5.39 3.82 -0.86
C ALA A 35 -3.86 3.84 -0.73
N GLY A 36 -3.14 4.29 -1.75
CA GLY A 36 -1.69 4.47 -1.74
C GLY A 36 -1.24 5.46 -0.67
N ASP A 37 -1.88 6.63 -0.59
CA ASP A 37 -1.61 7.64 0.45
C ASP A 37 -1.73 7.03 1.87
N ILE A 38 -2.78 6.23 2.10
CA ILE A 38 -3.00 5.58 3.38
C ILE A 38 -1.90 4.55 3.68
N ILE A 39 -1.47 3.77 2.69
CA ILE A 39 -0.38 2.80 2.85
C ILE A 39 0.91 3.52 3.21
N GLN A 40 1.25 4.60 2.54
CA GLN A 40 2.45 5.38 2.82
C GLN A 40 2.44 5.96 4.22
N ILE A 41 1.33 6.57 4.66
CA ILE A 41 1.17 7.04 6.04
C ILE A 41 1.35 5.89 7.03
N ALA A 42 0.80 4.70 6.75
CA ALA A 42 0.95 3.54 7.62
C ALA A 42 2.41 3.05 7.70
N MET A 43 3.18 3.21 6.63
CA MET A 43 4.62 2.92 6.60
C MET A 43 5.45 4.04 7.23
N GLY A 44 4.97 5.29 7.23
CA GLY A 44 5.64 6.47 7.77
C GLY A 44 6.44 7.22 6.72
N TRP A 45 6.02 7.18 5.47
CA TRP A 45 6.56 7.88 4.32
C TRP A 45 5.79 9.17 4.00
N ASP A 46 6.39 10.06 3.24
CA ASP A 46 5.92 11.43 3.00
C ASP A 46 5.20 11.63 1.65
N ASN A 47 5.06 10.56 0.83
CA ASN A 47 4.43 10.63 -0.49
C ASN A 47 5.17 11.56 -1.48
N SER A 48 6.49 11.45 -1.52
CA SER A 48 7.35 12.28 -2.39
C SER A 48 7.72 11.63 -3.72
N HIS A 49 7.37 10.35 -3.92
CA HIS A 49 7.72 9.56 -5.10
C HIS A 49 6.51 8.94 -5.79
N LEU A 50 6.70 8.49 -7.03
CA LEU A 50 5.70 7.79 -7.83
C LEU A 50 5.33 6.43 -7.20
N GLN A 51 4.12 6.01 -7.48
CA GLN A 51 3.57 4.75 -6.96
C GLN A 51 2.76 3.99 -8.01
N SER A 52 2.62 2.70 -7.79
CA SER A 52 1.80 1.85 -8.66
C SER A 52 1.19 0.68 -7.90
N PHE A 53 0.08 0.16 -8.43
CA PHE A 53 -0.53 -1.09 -8.00
C PHE A 53 -0.47 -2.13 -9.12
N HIS A 54 -0.37 -3.41 -8.75
CA HIS A 54 -0.26 -4.51 -9.70
C HIS A 54 -1.08 -5.71 -9.20
N SER A 55 -1.84 -6.34 -10.09
CA SER A 55 -2.58 -7.57 -9.77
C SER A 55 -1.68 -8.82 -9.78
N ALA A 56 -0.50 -8.75 -10.39
CA ALA A 56 0.51 -9.81 -10.36
C ALA A 56 1.80 -9.28 -9.71
N ASP A 57 2.64 -10.18 -9.20
CA ASP A 57 3.90 -9.83 -8.54
C ASP A 57 4.86 -9.15 -9.55
N PRO A 58 5.14 -7.85 -9.39
CA PRO A 58 5.98 -7.10 -10.33
C PRO A 58 7.46 -7.49 -10.27
N THR A 59 7.89 -8.21 -9.22
CA THR A 59 9.28 -8.68 -9.08
C THR A 59 9.56 -9.94 -9.87
N GLN A 60 8.50 -10.64 -10.30
CA GLN A 60 8.63 -11.86 -11.10
C GLN A 60 8.61 -11.54 -12.58
N GLY A 61 9.73 -11.74 -13.23
CA GLY A 61 9.78 -11.75 -14.70
C GLY A 61 10.46 -10.57 -15.36
N TRP A 62 11.53 -10.05 -14.79
CA TRP A 62 12.41 -9.11 -15.50
C TRP A 62 12.73 -9.64 -16.91
N GLY A 63 12.38 -8.87 -17.93
CA GLY A 63 12.54 -9.26 -19.35
C GLY A 63 11.42 -10.14 -19.91
N LYS A 64 10.33 -10.40 -19.17
CA LYS A 64 9.11 -11.04 -19.70
C LYS A 64 7.97 -10.01 -19.73
N PRO A 65 6.96 -10.18 -20.63
CA PRO A 65 5.76 -9.38 -20.57
C PRO A 65 5.14 -9.47 -19.17
N GLN A 66 4.85 -8.34 -18.56
CA GLN A 66 4.13 -8.32 -17.28
C GLN A 66 2.75 -8.95 -17.47
N THR A 67 2.40 -9.90 -16.63
CA THR A 67 1.09 -10.51 -16.61
C THR A 67 0.23 -9.78 -15.58
N GLY A 68 -1.06 -9.59 -15.89
CA GLY A 68 -1.99 -8.91 -15.00
C GLY A 68 -2.20 -7.44 -15.34
N THR A 69 -2.96 -6.76 -14.48
CA THR A 69 -3.29 -5.35 -14.63
C THR A 69 -2.38 -4.52 -13.73
N SER A 70 -1.88 -3.41 -14.26
CA SER A 70 -1.12 -2.40 -13.52
C SER A 70 -1.89 -1.09 -13.51
N TRP A 71 -1.83 -0.38 -12.38
CA TRP A 71 -2.44 0.94 -12.19
C TRP A 71 -1.37 1.91 -11.72
N TYR A 72 -1.24 3.02 -12.43
CA TYR A 72 -0.23 4.05 -12.19
C TYR A 72 -0.88 5.38 -11.81
N ASP A 73 -0.17 6.23 -11.11
CA ASP A 73 -0.55 7.63 -11.01
C ASP A 73 -0.42 8.33 -12.39
N GLN A 74 -1.05 9.50 -12.53
CA GLN A 74 -1.10 10.20 -13.83
C GLN A 74 0.28 10.61 -14.31
N LEU A 75 1.20 10.99 -13.40
CA LEU A 75 2.56 11.40 -13.78
C LEU A 75 3.35 10.22 -14.39
N ALA A 76 3.19 9.02 -13.83
CA ALA A 76 3.82 7.83 -14.38
C ALA A 76 3.24 7.44 -15.75
N LEU A 77 1.91 7.60 -15.97
CA LEU A 77 1.29 7.36 -17.27
C LEU A 77 1.76 8.37 -18.33
N ASP A 78 1.98 9.62 -17.94
CA ASP A 78 2.53 10.66 -18.82
C ASP A 78 3.98 10.37 -19.25
N GLU A 79 4.70 9.50 -18.51
CA GLU A 79 6.03 8.96 -18.86
C GLU A 79 5.98 7.70 -19.73
N GLU A 80 4.84 7.44 -20.40
CA GLU A 80 4.63 6.33 -21.34
C GLU A 80 4.64 4.92 -20.68
N LEU A 81 4.39 4.82 -19.37
CA LEU A 81 4.17 3.51 -18.74
C LEU A 81 2.81 2.93 -19.14
N GLU A 82 2.82 1.68 -19.58
CA GLU A 82 1.61 0.97 -20.01
C GLU A 82 0.80 0.51 -18.79
N GLY A 83 -0.40 1.06 -18.59
CA GLY A 83 -1.29 0.67 -17.49
C GLY A 83 -2.59 1.44 -17.48
N GLN A 84 -3.32 1.31 -16.39
CA GLN A 84 -4.57 2.03 -16.13
C GLN A 84 -4.33 3.14 -15.09
N PRO A 85 -5.14 4.20 -15.07
CA PRO A 85 -5.06 5.21 -14.01
C PRO A 85 -5.52 4.64 -12.67
N GLN A 86 -4.91 5.10 -11.60
CA GLN A 86 -5.32 4.78 -10.23
C GLN A 86 -6.65 5.43 -9.86
N GLU A 87 -6.89 6.62 -10.39
CA GLU A 87 -8.14 7.34 -10.20
C GLU A 87 -9.30 6.61 -10.90
N GLY A 88 -10.40 6.48 -10.17
CA GLY A 88 -11.60 5.81 -10.68
C GLY A 88 -11.59 4.28 -10.57
N THR A 89 -10.48 3.67 -10.18
CA THR A 89 -10.42 2.24 -9.80
C THR A 89 -10.41 2.13 -8.28
N THR A 90 -11.41 1.45 -7.70
CA THR A 90 -11.44 1.27 -6.25
C THR A 90 -10.53 0.12 -5.80
N LEU A 91 -10.09 0.19 -4.54
CA LEU A 91 -9.29 -0.86 -3.92
C LEU A 91 -10.00 -2.23 -3.96
N GLY A 92 -11.32 -2.25 -3.73
CA GLY A 92 -12.13 -3.47 -3.83
C GLY A 92 -12.15 -4.04 -5.24
N GLN A 93 -12.24 -3.18 -6.28
CA GLN A 93 -12.18 -3.62 -7.68
C GLN A 93 -10.80 -4.20 -8.03
N ALA A 94 -9.71 -3.54 -7.62
CA ALA A 94 -8.36 -4.03 -7.88
C ALA A 94 -8.09 -5.38 -7.20
N LEU A 95 -8.52 -5.56 -5.95
CA LEU A 95 -8.41 -6.83 -5.22
C LEU A 95 -9.26 -7.97 -5.81
N ALA A 96 -10.30 -7.64 -6.58
CA ALA A 96 -11.11 -8.65 -7.26
C ALA A 96 -10.43 -9.22 -8.52
N VAL A 97 -9.46 -8.52 -9.12
CA VAL A 97 -8.73 -8.99 -10.31
C VAL A 97 -7.87 -10.21 -9.97
N ASN A 98 -7.18 -10.19 -8.82
CA ASN A 98 -6.47 -11.35 -8.28
C ASN A 98 -6.98 -11.58 -6.85
N PRO A 99 -8.00 -12.43 -6.64
CA PRO A 99 -8.76 -12.48 -5.42
C PRO A 99 -7.90 -12.54 -4.16
N GLY A 100 -7.98 -11.49 -3.36
CA GLY A 100 -7.33 -11.37 -2.06
C GLY A 100 -5.87 -10.97 -2.09
N THR A 101 -5.26 -10.73 -3.25
CA THR A 101 -3.84 -10.30 -3.33
C THR A 101 -3.68 -9.14 -4.30
N LEU A 102 -2.93 -8.12 -3.86
CA LEU A 102 -2.53 -6.98 -4.66
C LEU A 102 -1.08 -6.62 -4.31
N PHE A 103 -0.34 -6.06 -5.24
CA PHE A 103 1.01 -5.56 -5.00
C PHE A 103 1.03 -4.05 -5.13
N TYR A 104 1.82 -3.41 -4.31
CA TYR A 104 2.00 -1.97 -4.29
C TYR A 104 3.49 -1.65 -4.36
N VAL A 105 3.88 -0.81 -5.29
CA VAL A 105 5.25 -0.33 -5.44
C VAL A 105 5.28 1.16 -5.16
N TYR A 106 6.17 1.57 -4.29
CA TYR A 106 6.46 2.95 -3.98
C TYR A 106 7.91 3.27 -4.28
N ASP A 107 8.16 4.45 -4.85
CA ASP A 107 9.47 4.91 -5.28
C ASP A 107 10.12 3.96 -6.31
N PHE A 108 9.97 4.26 -7.59
CA PHE A 108 10.49 3.41 -8.67
C PHE A 108 12.04 3.35 -8.72
N GLY A 109 12.72 4.29 -8.02
CA GLY A 109 14.18 4.25 -7.82
C GLY A 109 14.60 3.25 -6.76
N ASP A 110 13.99 3.30 -5.57
CA ASP A 110 14.25 2.41 -4.44
C ASP A 110 13.47 1.09 -4.53
N ASN A 111 12.38 1.08 -5.30
CA ASN A 111 11.53 -0.08 -5.59
C ASN A 111 10.97 -0.77 -4.32
N TRP A 112 10.35 0.02 -3.44
CA TRP A 112 9.70 -0.51 -2.25
C TRP A 112 8.45 -1.31 -2.60
N THR A 113 8.63 -2.60 -2.88
CA THR A 113 7.53 -3.50 -3.25
C THR A 113 6.86 -4.12 -2.04
N HIS A 114 5.54 -3.98 -1.97
CA HIS A 114 4.70 -4.53 -0.90
C HIS A 114 3.72 -5.55 -1.46
N ARG A 115 3.48 -6.59 -0.69
CA ARG A 115 2.35 -7.50 -0.90
C ARG A 115 1.22 -7.12 0.05
N LEU A 116 0.04 -6.91 -0.52
CA LEU A 116 -1.20 -6.68 0.19
C LEU A 116 -2.02 -7.97 0.17
N THR A 117 -2.40 -8.47 1.32
CA THR A 117 -3.24 -9.66 1.44
C THR A 117 -4.54 -9.30 2.15
N LEU A 118 -5.67 -9.58 1.51
CA LEU A 118 -6.99 -9.41 2.11
C LEU A 118 -7.20 -10.51 3.17
N GLU A 119 -7.34 -10.10 4.43
CA GLU A 119 -7.61 -11.03 5.54
C GLU A 119 -9.11 -11.16 5.83
N SER A 120 -9.86 -10.06 5.70
CA SER A 120 -11.31 -10.06 5.87
C SER A 120 -11.97 -8.84 5.22
N SER A 121 -13.26 -8.97 4.92
CA SER A 121 -14.16 -7.88 4.53
C SER A 121 -15.37 -7.91 5.46
N THR A 122 -15.75 -6.77 5.99
CA THR A 122 -16.89 -6.61 6.88
C THR A 122 -17.74 -5.42 6.45
N PRO A 123 -19.07 -5.53 6.47
CA PRO A 123 -19.92 -4.38 6.20
C PRO A 123 -19.61 -3.23 7.15
N CYS A 124 -19.54 -2.04 6.61
CA CYS A 124 -19.36 -0.84 7.40
C CYS A 124 -20.72 -0.20 7.67
N PRO A 125 -21.20 -0.19 8.93
CA PRO A 125 -22.54 0.28 9.26
C PRO A 125 -22.67 1.79 9.20
N ASP A 126 -21.57 2.54 9.23
CA ASP A 126 -21.56 3.99 9.32
C ASP A 126 -20.92 4.63 8.09
N GLU A 127 -21.46 5.79 7.68
CA GLU A 127 -20.87 6.65 6.64
C GLU A 127 -19.48 7.19 7.03
N GLN A 128 -19.03 6.95 8.26
CA GLN A 128 -17.75 7.40 8.83
C GLN A 128 -16.70 6.29 8.95
N CYS A 129 -16.70 5.32 8.04
CA CYS A 129 -15.68 4.29 8.03
C CYS A 129 -14.32 4.86 7.67
N ALA A 130 -13.51 5.13 8.67
CA ALA A 130 -12.16 5.66 8.50
C ALA A 130 -11.11 4.54 8.41
N ALA A 131 -10.08 4.78 7.59
CA ALA A 131 -8.91 3.93 7.58
C ALA A 131 -8.15 4.02 8.92
N ARG A 132 -7.61 2.89 9.38
CA ARG A 132 -6.84 2.82 10.63
C ARG A 132 -5.78 1.72 10.60
N VAL A 133 -4.65 1.97 11.24
CA VAL A 133 -3.65 0.94 11.51
C VAL A 133 -4.08 0.16 12.75
N LEU A 134 -4.18 -1.16 12.62
CA LEU A 134 -4.53 -2.07 13.72
C LEU A 134 -3.29 -2.58 14.43
N GLU A 135 -2.28 -3.00 13.65
CA GLU A 135 -1.10 -3.70 14.14
C GLU A 135 0.05 -3.50 13.16
N GLY A 136 1.27 -3.72 13.61
CA GLY A 136 2.44 -3.70 12.76
C GLY A 136 3.71 -4.00 13.52
N GLU A 137 4.74 -4.39 12.79
CA GLU A 137 6.05 -4.69 13.34
C GLU A 137 7.14 -4.07 12.48
N MET A 138 8.22 -3.68 13.09
CA MET A 138 9.38 -3.01 12.52
C MET A 138 9.06 -1.65 11.89
N ARG A 139 10.05 -0.77 11.90
CA ARG A 139 10.00 0.52 11.19
C ARG A 139 10.31 0.29 9.71
N ALA A 140 9.56 0.93 8.82
CA ALA A 140 9.94 1.00 7.41
C ALA A 140 11.28 1.75 7.25
N PRO A 141 12.05 1.45 6.20
CA PRO A 141 13.24 2.22 5.85
C PRO A 141 12.91 3.71 5.66
N VAL A 142 13.92 4.55 5.79
CA VAL A 142 13.78 5.98 5.47
C VAL A 142 13.72 6.11 3.94
N GLU A 143 12.94 7.07 3.45
CA GLU A 143 12.91 7.41 2.02
C GLU A 143 14.30 7.76 1.51
N ASP A 144 14.55 7.58 0.22
CA ASP A 144 15.84 7.84 -0.45
C ASP A 144 17.03 7.06 0.15
N SER A 145 16.77 5.92 0.79
CA SER A 145 17.85 5.10 1.39
C SER A 145 18.47 4.07 0.44
N GLY A 146 18.07 4.07 -0.85
CA GLY A 146 18.67 3.27 -1.91
C GLY A 146 18.20 1.83 -1.98
N GLY A 147 16.97 1.57 -1.53
CA GLY A 147 16.32 0.28 -1.58
C GLY A 147 16.84 -0.72 -0.53
N LEU A 148 16.22 -1.90 -0.49
CA LEU A 148 16.54 -2.92 0.51
C LEU A 148 17.99 -3.41 0.46
N SER A 149 18.64 -3.39 -0.71
CA SER A 149 20.02 -3.83 -0.86
C SER A 149 21.00 -2.93 -0.07
N LEU A 150 20.84 -1.62 -0.15
CA LEU A 150 21.67 -0.66 0.59
C LEU A 150 21.33 -0.64 2.07
N VAL A 151 20.04 -0.72 2.43
CA VAL A 151 19.60 -0.80 3.82
C VAL A 151 20.20 -2.03 4.53
N ARG A 152 20.27 -3.17 3.85
CA ARG A 152 20.93 -4.39 4.39
C ARG A 152 22.43 -4.20 4.59
N GLN A 153 23.13 -3.53 3.66
CA GLN A 153 24.56 -3.25 3.76
C GLN A 153 24.90 -2.26 4.89
N ALA A 154 24.01 -1.30 5.15
CA ALA A 154 24.19 -0.30 6.22
C ALA A 154 23.91 -0.83 7.64
N GLY A 155 23.68 -2.13 7.82
CA GLY A 155 23.50 -2.74 9.17
C GLY A 155 22.06 -3.03 9.56
N GLY A 156 21.13 -2.95 8.61
CA GLY A 156 19.77 -3.43 8.79
C GLY A 156 18.80 -2.46 9.46
N VAL A 157 17.54 -2.85 9.45
CA VAL A 157 16.41 -2.09 10.01
C VAL A 157 16.48 -2.02 11.53
N GLN A 158 16.47 -0.82 12.09
CA GLN A 158 16.49 -0.63 13.55
C GLN A 158 15.21 -1.16 14.20
N ARG A 159 15.38 -2.02 15.22
CA ARG A 159 14.27 -2.47 16.07
C ARG A 159 13.67 -1.29 16.85
N ARG A 160 12.43 -0.94 16.58
CA ARG A 160 11.60 -0.18 17.51
C ARG A 160 10.37 -0.98 17.89
N ALA A 161 10.04 -0.94 19.18
CA ALA A 161 8.99 -1.71 19.82
C ALA A 161 7.62 -1.59 19.13
N ALA A 162 6.86 -2.69 19.17
CA ALA A 162 5.48 -2.80 18.76
C ALA A 162 4.67 -1.56 19.20
N HIS A 163 4.16 -0.78 18.26
CA HIS A 163 3.20 0.27 18.56
C HIS A 163 1.82 -0.38 18.69
N ARG A 164 1.41 -0.65 19.93
CA ARG A 164 -0.02 -0.87 20.22
C ARG A 164 -0.71 0.47 20.01
N GLY A 165 -1.61 0.51 19.03
CA GLY A 165 -2.20 1.70 18.47
C GLY A 165 -2.74 2.72 19.47
N ALA A 166 -2.27 3.95 19.39
CA ALA A 166 -2.97 5.13 19.87
C ALA A 166 -2.58 6.43 19.17
N ALA A 167 -1.45 6.56 18.48
CA ALA A 167 -0.96 7.86 18.01
C ALA A 167 -1.07 8.13 16.50
N GLY A 168 -1.35 7.11 15.65
CA GLY A 168 -1.44 7.25 14.19
C GLY A 168 -2.85 7.61 13.66
N ASN A 169 -3.89 7.44 14.47
CA ASN A 169 -5.28 7.52 14.01
C ASN A 169 -5.75 8.91 13.54
N HIS A 170 -5.13 10.00 14.01
CA HIS A 170 -5.59 11.35 13.66
C HIS A 170 -5.23 11.77 12.21
N ARG A 171 -4.11 11.30 11.65
CA ARG A 171 -3.73 11.65 10.26
C ARG A 171 -4.51 10.84 9.22
N LEU A 172 -4.74 9.56 9.48
CA LEU A 172 -5.51 8.69 8.57
C LEU A 172 -6.98 9.11 8.47
N ALA A 173 -7.59 9.51 9.60
CA ALA A 173 -8.96 10.00 9.61
C ALA A 173 -9.15 11.33 8.83
N ALA A 174 -8.13 12.19 8.82
CA ALA A 174 -8.20 13.49 8.13
C ALA A 174 -8.11 13.37 6.60
N LEU A 175 -7.50 12.31 6.07
CA LEU A 175 -7.41 12.08 4.62
C LEU A 175 -8.73 11.57 4.03
N ALA A 176 -9.46 10.73 4.77
CA ALA A 176 -10.76 10.21 4.34
C ALA A 176 -11.88 11.28 4.26
N LEU A 177 -11.66 12.46 4.87
CA LEU A 177 -12.65 13.55 4.94
C LEU A 177 -12.42 14.69 3.94
N ARG A 178 -11.41 14.61 3.06
CA ARG A 178 -11.04 15.72 2.15
C ARG A 178 -11.49 15.54 0.70
N ARG A 179 -12.45 14.64 0.42
CA ARG A 179 -13.08 14.52 -0.89
C ARG A 179 -14.60 14.43 -0.80
#